data_cc6ddbd81f861ee30f5503674a84a9ab
#
_entry.id   cc6ddbd81f861ee30f5503674a84a9ab
#
_cell.length_a   1.000
_cell.length_b   1.000
_cell.length_c   1.000
_cell.angle_alpha   90.00
_cell.angle_beta   90.00
_cell.angle_gamma   90.00
#
_symmetry.space_group_name_H-M   'P 1'
#
loop_
_entity.id
_entity.type
_entity.pdbx_description
1 polymer ?
#
loop_
_entity_poly.entity_id
_entity_poly.type
_entity_poly.pdbx_seq_one_letter_code
_entity_poly.pdbx_strand_id
1 'polypeptide(L)'
;DISRANALTSAYAPTAAMQNYNQYAQMLKVDPDGAAAFAAAAGINPNAKKLLKVETNPDGSVTKYYTDGSEEAGKLNQPISGDGIKPISLPQAQSIIDKANEGSKKAAGFALRLKDSMDSMNQLSKSIDPKRVALINRSLGDGTIANLSLSPAEQQYMVNARDALYAILRQETGAAITLPEMQEYSKMYLPQPGDSKAATETKMRKMQGQYNSLRGQSGRVYDALVVLSAANSQQQSNSQQPTNTQQQQSQSGSYTSKSGIQFTVE
;
A
#
# COMPACT_ATOMS: atom_id res chain seq x y z
N ASP A 1 -3.72 11.93 -37.12
CA ASP A 1 -3.11 12.06 -35.80
C ASP A 1 -3.15 13.44 -35.16
N ILE A 2 -3.66 14.44 -35.89
CA ILE A 2 -3.93 15.79 -35.37
C ILE A 2 -5.02 15.75 -34.29
N SER A 3 -6.02 14.88 -34.40
CA SER A 3 -7.09 14.72 -33.41
C SER A 3 -6.59 14.17 -32.06
N ARG A 4 -5.58 13.29 -32.09
CA ARG A 4 -4.96 12.76 -30.87
C ARG A 4 -4.06 13.77 -30.18
N ALA A 5 -3.34 14.59 -30.95
CA ALA A 5 -2.54 15.70 -30.44
C ALA A 5 -3.43 16.79 -29.82
N ASN A 6 -4.55 17.11 -30.46
CA ASN A 6 -5.52 18.07 -29.94
C ASN A 6 -6.26 17.57 -28.69
N ALA A 7 -6.55 16.26 -28.58
CA ALA A 7 -7.13 15.66 -27.38
C ALA A 7 -6.15 15.68 -26.20
N LEU A 8 -4.86 15.44 -26.45
CA LEU A 8 -3.82 15.53 -25.42
C LEU A 8 -3.61 16.98 -24.96
N THR A 9 -3.55 17.95 -25.88
CA THR A 9 -3.42 19.38 -25.55
C THR A 9 -4.64 19.88 -24.76
N SER A 10 -5.84 19.44 -25.10
CA SER A 10 -7.07 19.78 -24.35
C SER A 10 -7.13 19.15 -22.97
N ALA A 11 -6.63 17.92 -22.83
CA ALA A 11 -6.57 17.22 -21.53
C ALA A 11 -5.57 17.84 -20.54
N TYR A 12 -4.55 18.52 -21.05
CA TYR A 12 -3.53 19.22 -20.25
C TYR A 12 -3.70 20.73 -20.20
N ALA A 13 -4.72 21.29 -20.84
CA ALA A 13 -5.00 22.72 -20.76
C ALA A 13 -5.38 23.10 -19.31
N PRO A 14 -4.75 24.12 -18.71
CA PRO A 14 -5.10 24.57 -17.38
C PRO A 14 -6.57 25.02 -17.35
N THR A 15 -7.32 24.53 -16.37
CA THR A 15 -8.71 24.95 -16.17
C THR A 15 -8.79 26.46 -15.90
N ALA A 16 -9.95 27.08 -16.15
CA ALA A 16 -10.17 28.51 -15.87
C ALA A 16 -9.83 28.85 -14.40
N ALA A 17 -10.14 27.94 -13.46
CA ALA A 17 -9.76 28.10 -12.07
C ALA A 17 -8.24 28.13 -11.87
N MET A 18 -7.49 27.25 -12.53
CA MET A 18 -6.01 27.26 -12.47
C MET A 18 -5.42 28.52 -13.08
N GLN A 19 -5.99 29.02 -14.17
CA GLN A 19 -5.54 30.26 -14.79
C GLN A 19 -5.76 31.46 -13.85
N ASN A 20 -6.92 31.54 -13.21
CA ASN A 20 -7.23 32.58 -12.22
C ASN A 20 -6.27 32.49 -11.01
N TYR A 21 -5.95 31.29 -10.51
CA TYR A 21 -4.99 31.15 -9.41
C TYR A 21 -3.57 31.51 -9.81
N ASN A 22 -3.13 31.14 -11.01
CA ASN A 22 -1.81 31.55 -11.51
C ASN A 22 -1.71 33.08 -11.64
N GLN A 23 -2.76 33.72 -12.12
CA GLN A 23 -2.83 35.17 -12.21
C GLN A 23 -2.82 35.84 -10.84
N TYR A 24 -3.60 35.32 -9.90
CA TYR A 24 -3.59 35.74 -8.49
C TYR A 24 -2.20 35.63 -7.88
N ALA A 25 -1.52 34.48 -8.03
CA ALA A 25 -0.19 34.25 -7.49
C ALA A 25 0.88 35.19 -8.11
N GLN A 26 0.73 35.56 -9.38
CA GLN A 26 1.60 36.54 -10.02
C GLN A 26 1.33 37.94 -9.49
N MET A 27 0.06 38.33 -9.37
CA MET A 27 -0.33 39.65 -8.84
C MET A 27 0.11 39.82 -7.40
N LEU A 28 0.07 38.80 -6.58
CA LEU A 28 0.46 38.81 -5.16
C LEU A 28 1.94 39.20 -4.96
N LYS A 29 2.80 38.94 -5.97
CA LYS A 29 4.24 39.27 -5.96
C LYS A 29 4.51 40.74 -6.33
N VAL A 30 3.59 41.36 -7.07
CA VAL A 30 3.80 42.70 -7.68
C VAL A 30 2.85 43.73 -7.06
N ASP A 31 1.60 43.35 -6.81
CA ASP A 31 0.54 44.24 -6.29
C ASP A 31 -0.37 43.43 -5.35
N PRO A 32 -0.06 43.35 -4.06
CA PRO A 32 -0.86 42.59 -3.08
C PRO A 32 -2.30 43.10 -2.93
N ASP A 33 -2.53 44.41 -3.05
CA ASP A 33 -3.86 45.00 -2.90
C ASP A 33 -4.73 44.70 -4.13
N GLY A 34 -4.17 44.80 -5.34
CA GLY A 34 -4.82 44.37 -6.58
C GLY A 34 -5.11 42.87 -6.60
N ALA A 35 -4.21 42.05 -6.04
CA ALA A 35 -4.40 40.60 -5.89
C ALA A 35 -5.60 40.29 -4.99
N ALA A 36 -5.79 41.02 -3.89
CA ALA A 36 -6.94 40.82 -2.99
C ALA A 36 -8.27 41.14 -3.69
N ALA A 37 -8.31 42.24 -4.46
CA ALA A 37 -9.48 42.61 -5.25
C ALA A 37 -9.78 41.59 -6.36
N PHE A 38 -8.76 41.10 -7.05
CA PHE A 38 -8.87 40.01 -8.04
C PHE A 38 -9.39 38.71 -7.42
N ALA A 39 -8.86 38.34 -6.25
CA ALA A 39 -9.31 37.13 -5.52
C ALA A 39 -10.81 37.18 -5.21
N ALA A 40 -11.29 38.33 -4.70
CA ALA A 40 -12.70 38.55 -4.43
C ALA A 40 -13.57 38.43 -5.67
N ALA A 41 -13.14 39.01 -6.79
CA ALA A 41 -13.86 38.99 -8.08
C ALA A 41 -13.85 37.58 -8.72
N ALA A 42 -12.77 36.83 -8.58
CA ALA A 42 -12.60 35.47 -9.12
C ALA A 42 -13.13 34.37 -8.23
N GLY A 43 -13.71 34.70 -7.06
CA GLY A 43 -14.21 33.72 -6.07
C GLY A 43 -13.09 32.93 -5.40
N ILE A 44 -11.88 33.48 -5.38
CA ILE A 44 -10.71 32.87 -4.73
C ILE A 44 -10.76 33.25 -3.24
N ASN A 45 -10.77 32.24 -2.37
CA ASN A 45 -10.58 32.47 -0.94
C ASN A 45 -9.10 32.28 -0.60
N PRO A 46 -8.34 33.36 -0.36
CA PRO A 46 -6.91 33.29 -0.08
C PRO A 46 -6.57 32.56 1.23
N ASN A 47 -7.56 32.44 2.14
CA ASN A 47 -7.41 31.73 3.42
C ASN A 47 -7.82 30.25 3.34
N ALA A 48 -8.35 29.79 2.22
CA ALA A 48 -8.75 28.40 2.04
C ALA A 48 -7.66 27.63 1.27
N LYS A 49 -6.73 27.04 1.99
CA LYS A 49 -5.72 26.14 1.42
C LYS A 49 -6.37 24.86 0.90
N LYS A 50 -6.83 24.86 -0.36
CA LYS A 50 -7.35 23.67 -1.04
C LYS A 50 -6.35 23.17 -2.07
N LEU A 51 -6.22 21.83 -2.17
CA LEU A 51 -5.38 21.21 -3.19
C LEU A 51 -6.00 21.39 -4.58
N LEU A 52 -5.26 22.03 -5.50
CA LEU A 52 -5.68 22.27 -6.87
C LEU A 52 -5.24 21.17 -7.84
N LYS A 53 -3.97 20.77 -7.74
CA LYS A 53 -3.34 19.84 -8.65
C LYS A 53 -2.24 19.07 -7.92
N VAL A 54 -2.07 17.82 -8.32
CA VAL A 54 -0.89 17.01 -7.98
C VAL A 54 -0.18 16.68 -9.28
N GLU A 55 1.07 17.03 -9.39
CA GLU A 55 1.92 16.74 -10.53
C GLU A 55 2.99 15.74 -10.13
N THR A 56 3.14 14.67 -10.91
CA THR A 56 4.19 13.67 -10.67
C THR A 56 5.37 14.00 -11.56
N ASN A 57 6.50 14.28 -10.94
CA ASN A 57 7.74 14.58 -11.63
C ASN A 57 8.41 13.31 -12.18
N PRO A 58 9.29 13.42 -13.19
CA PRO A 58 9.99 12.27 -13.77
C PRO A 58 10.88 11.50 -12.77
N ASP A 59 11.29 12.13 -11.67
CA ASP A 59 12.08 11.55 -10.58
C ASP A 59 11.24 10.77 -9.55
N GLY A 60 9.90 10.70 -9.75
CA GLY A 60 8.97 10.06 -8.83
C GLY A 60 8.57 10.91 -7.63
N SER A 61 9.00 12.17 -7.57
CA SER A 61 8.47 13.13 -6.61
C SER A 61 7.11 13.66 -7.09
N VAL A 62 6.33 14.23 -6.16
CA VAL A 62 5.07 14.89 -6.47
C VAL A 62 5.12 16.34 -6.01
N THR A 63 4.62 17.23 -6.85
CA THR A 63 4.41 18.63 -6.48
C THR A 63 2.90 18.85 -6.34
N LYS A 64 2.50 19.32 -5.17
CA LYS A 64 1.12 19.70 -4.88
C LYS A 64 0.98 21.20 -5.00
N TYR A 65 -0.01 21.63 -5.73
CA TYR A 65 -0.35 23.04 -5.92
C TYR A 65 -1.62 23.35 -5.15
N TYR A 66 -1.62 24.42 -4.38
CA TYR A 66 -2.74 24.83 -3.54
C TYR A 66 -3.38 26.14 -4.00
N THR A 67 -4.62 26.36 -3.58
CA THR A 67 -5.41 27.56 -3.92
C THR A 67 -4.83 28.87 -3.38
N ASP A 68 -3.96 28.81 -2.40
CA ASP A 68 -3.24 29.95 -1.84
C ASP A 68 -1.94 30.27 -2.62
N GLY A 69 -1.70 29.60 -3.74
CA GLY A 69 -0.49 29.75 -4.55
C GLY A 69 0.74 29.06 -3.96
N SER A 70 0.60 28.35 -2.83
CA SER A 70 1.70 27.60 -2.26
C SER A 70 1.92 26.27 -2.99
N GLU A 71 3.18 25.85 -3.06
CA GLU A 71 3.61 24.57 -3.61
C GLU A 71 4.22 23.72 -2.50
N GLU A 72 3.93 22.42 -2.50
CA GLU A 72 4.51 21.47 -1.57
C GLU A 72 5.09 20.29 -2.33
N ALA A 73 6.41 20.11 -2.24
CA ALA A 73 7.10 18.97 -2.81
C ALA A 73 7.06 17.80 -1.83
N GLY A 74 6.66 16.64 -2.32
CA GLY A 74 6.58 15.40 -1.54
C GLY A 74 7.11 14.21 -2.31
N LYS A 75 7.38 13.12 -1.62
CA LYS A 75 7.66 11.82 -2.26
C LYS A 75 6.37 11.01 -2.32
N LEU A 76 6.19 10.24 -3.39
CA LEU A 76 5.00 9.39 -3.61
C LEU A 76 4.72 8.38 -2.47
N ASN A 77 5.72 8.10 -1.63
CA ASN A 77 5.65 7.12 -0.54
C ASN A 77 5.26 7.70 0.82
N GLN A 78 4.96 8.99 0.91
CA GLN A 78 4.29 9.48 2.11
C GLN A 78 2.78 9.35 1.91
N PRO A 79 2.02 8.85 2.91
CA PRO A 79 0.58 8.91 2.83
C PRO A 79 0.22 10.37 2.53
N ILE A 80 -0.61 10.59 1.52
CA ILE A 80 -1.06 11.92 1.11
C ILE A 80 -1.77 12.54 2.33
N SER A 81 -1.02 13.20 3.19
CA SER A 81 -1.53 14.09 4.23
C SER A 81 -1.86 15.43 3.57
N GLY A 82 -2.59 15.34 2.47
CA GLY A 82 -3.08 16.47 1.73
C GLY A 82 -4.57 16.57 1.93
N ASP A 83 -4.97 17.71 2.41
CA ASP A 83 -6.34 18.13 2.56
C ASP A 83 -7.07 17.53 3.77
N GLY A 84 -6.71 18.00 4.99
CA GLY A 84 -7.65 17.93 6.13
C GLY A 84 -8.36 16.59 6.36
N ILE A 85 -7.80 15.46 5.86
CA ILE A 85 -8.31 14.12 6.16
C ILE A 85 -8.06 13.92 7.65
N LYS A 86 -9.05 14.28 8.44
CA LYS A 86 -9.06 13.97 9.87
C LYS A 86 -8.70 12.50 10.00
N PRO A 87 -7.79 12.14 10.91
CA PRO A 87 -7.49 10.75 11.18
C PRO A 87 -8.82 9.98 11.35
N ILE A 88 -8.94 8.87 10.63
CA ILE A 88 -10.14 8.05 10.68
C ILE A 88 -10.17 7.37 12.05
N SER A 89 -11.18 7.65 12.86
CA SER A 89 -11.41 6.93 14.12
C SER A 89 -11.95 5.52 13.84
N LEU A 90 -11.80 4.59 14.79
CA LEU A 90 -12.30 3.22 14.65
C LEU A 90 -13.79 3.16 14.27
N PRO A 91 -14.71 3.90 14.92
CA PRO A 91 -16.14 3.91 14.54
C PRO A 91 -16.36 4.46 13.12
N GLN A 92 -15.55 5.45 12.71
CA GLN A 92 -15.63 5.99 11.35
C GLN A 92 -15.11 4.98 10.32
N ALA A 93 -14.03 4.25 10.63
CA ALA A 93 -13.51 3.20 9.77
C ALA A 93 -14.56 2.12 9.54
N GLN A 94 -15.22 1.65 10.60
CA GLN A 94 -16.31 0.68 10.51
C GLN A 94 -17.45 1.22 9.64
N SER A 95 -17.91 2.44 9.87
CA SER A 95 -18.99 3.06 9.08
C SER A 95 -18.63 3.22 7.59
N ILE A 96 -17.36 3.52 7.27
CA ILE A 96 -16.89 3.60 5.88
C ILE A 96 -17.02 2.23 5.21
N ILE A 97 -16.57 1.17 5.89
CA ILE A 97 -16.63 -0.20 5.35
C ILE A 97 -18.08 -0.66 5.19
N ASP A 98 -18.92 -0.44 6.18
CA ASP A 98 -20.32 -0.88 6.15
C ASP A 98 -21.10 -0.26 4.98
N LYS A 99 -20.83 1.01 4.67
CA LYS A 99 -21.48 1.76 3.58
C LYS A 99 -20.84 1.55 2.22
N ALA A 100 -19.66 0.95 2.15
CA ALA A 100 -18.94 0.77 0.90
C ALA A 100 -19.57 -0.33 0.04
N ASN A 101 -19.50 -0.15 -1.29
CA ASN A 101 -19.89 -1.19 -2.22
C ASN A 101 -18.87 -2.36 -2.22
N GLU A 102 -19.31 -3.53 -2.69
CA GLU A 102 -18.49 -4.74 -2.71
C GLU A 102 -17.22 -4.60 -3.57
N GLY A 103 -17.28 -3.85 -4.67
CA GLY A 103 -16.12 -3.59 -5.53
C GLY A 103 -15.02 -2.85 -4.77
N SER A 104 -15.37 -1.79 -4.06
CA SER A 104 -14.41 -1.02 -3.24
C SER A 104 -13.85 -1.85 -2.08
N LYS A 105 -14.66 -2.69 -1.43
CA LYS A 105 -14.20 -3.60 -0.37
C LYS A 105 -13.20 -4.63 -0.90
N LYS A 106 -13.51 -5.25 -2.04
CA LYS A 106 -12.62 -6.21 -2.70
C LYS A 106 -11.31 -5.55 -3.13
N ALA A 107 -11.39 -4.39 -3.79
CA ALA A 107 -10.21 -3.64 -4.21
C ALA A 107 -9.33 -3.26 -3.02
N ALA A 108 -9.93 -2.82 -1.90
CA ALA A 108 -9.20 -2.51 -0.67
C ALA A 108 -8.50 -3.72 -0.07
N GLY A 109 -9.17 -4.87 -0.01
CA GLY A 109 -8.60 -6.13 0.47
C GLY A 109 -7.42 -6.58 -0.38
N PHE A 110 -7.54 -6.54 -1.72
CA PHE A 110 -6.44 -6.87 -2.62
C PHE A 110 -5.29 -5.87 -2.55
N ALA A 111 -5.59 -4.57 -2.42
CA ALA A 111 -4.57 -3.53 -2.25
C ALA A 111 -3.76 -3.75 -0.96
N LEU A 112 -4.41 -4.08 0.15
CA LEU A 112 -3.75 -4.35 1.42
C LEU A 112 -2.83 -5.57 1.31
N ARG A 113 -3.33 -6.69 0.82
CA ARG A 113 -2.52 -7.90 0.60
C ARG A 113 -1.32 -7.65 -0.31
N LEU A 114 -1.53 -6.95 -1.42
CA LEU A 114 -0.46 -6.62 -2.36
C LEU A 114 0.60 -5.74 -1.69
N LYS A 115 0.18 -4.75 -0.90
CA LYS A 115 1.10 -3.87 -0.17
C LYS A 115 1.94 -4.64 0.84
N ASP A 116 1.32 -5.46 1.67
CA ASP A 116 2.00 -6.27 2.69
C ASP A 116 3.00 -7.24 2.06
N SER A 117 2.60 -7.90 0.97
CA SER A 117 3.47 -8.80 0.22
C SER A 117 4.65 -8.07 -0.42
N MET A 118 4.42 -6.90 -1.03
CA MET A 118 5.48 -6.08 -1.63
C MET A 118 6.47 -5.57 -0.58
N ASP A 119 6.01 -5.12 0.57
CA ASP A 119 6.87 -4.64 1.66
C ASP A 119 7.74 -5.79 2.21
N SER A 120 7.13 -6.95 2.45
CA SER A 120 7.83 -8.16 2.89
C SER A 120 8.89 -8.63 1.87
N MET A 121 8.52 -8.67 0.58
CA MET A 121 9.45 -9.01 -0.50
C MET A 121 10.61 -8.02 -0.58
N ASN A 122 10.33 -6.73 -0.46
CA ASN A 122 11.36 -5.68 -0.49
C ASN A 122 12.31 -5.78 0.71
N GLN A 123 11.80 -6.12 1.88
CA GLN A 123 12.62 -6.35 3.07
C GLN A 123 13.50 -7.58 2.90
N LEU A 124 12.93 -8.71 2.48
CA LEU A 124 13.64 -9.98 2.30
C LEU A 124 14.69 -9.90 1.19
N SER A 125 14.42 -9.18 0.10
CA SER A 125 15.35 -9.01 -1.03
C SER A 125 16.65 -8.27 -0.66
N LYS A 126 16.75 -7.71 0.53
CA LYS A 126 18.02 -7.14 1.05
C LYS A 126 18.99 -8.22 1.53
N SER A 127 18.50 -9.41 1.86
CA SER A 127 19.29 -10.53 2.41
C SER A 127 19.32 -11.76 1.51
N ILE A 128 18.51 -11.81 0.45
CA ILE A 128 18.45 -12.92 -0.51
C ILE A 128 18.58 -12.41 -1.95
N ASP A 129 18.83 -13.34 -2.87
CA ASP A 129 18.74 -13.05 -4.31
C ASP A 129 17.40 -13.58 -4.87
N PRO A 130 16.43 -12.70 -5.19
CA PRO A 130 15.15 -13.11 -5.78
C PRO A 130 15.28 -13.90 -7.09
N LYS A 131 16.35 -13.67 -7.87
CA LYS A 131 16.59 -14.39 -9.13
C LYS A 131 17.01 -15.84 -8.88
N ARG A 132 17.76 -16.09 -7.81
CA ARG A 132 18.07 -17.45 -7.35
C ARG A 132 16.81 -18.21 -6.95
N VAL A 133 15.91 -17.55 -6.21
CA VAL A 133 14.61 -18.12 -5.84
C VAL A 133 13.81 -18.51 -7.09
N ALA A 134 13.72 -17.61 -8.06
CA ALA A 134 13.03 -17.86 -9.32
C ALA A 134 13.67 -19.01 -10.13
N LEU A 135 15.01 -19.12 -10.11
CA LEU A 135 15.74 -20.20 -10.75
C LEU A 135 15.43 -21.56 -10.13
N ILE A 136 15.47 -21.66 -8.81
CA ILE A 136 15.15 -22.89 -8.06
C ILE A 136 13.69 -23.31 -8.36
N ASN A 137 12.75 -22.39 -8.26
CA ASN A 137 11.35 -22.67 -8.54
C ASN A 137 11.11 -23.13 -9.97
N ARG A 138 11.80 -22.52 -10.94
CA ARG A 138 11.71 -22.92 -12.35
C ARG A 138 12.29 -24.31 -12.63
N SER A 139 13.39 -24.65 -11.96
CA SER A 139 14.15 -25.88 -12.20
C SER A 139 13.61 -27.09 -11.45
N LEU A 140 13.12 -26.89 -10.22
CA LEU A 140 12.68 -27.96 -9.32
C LEU A 140 11.16 -27.95 -9.09
N GLY A 141 10.44 -26.97 -9.65
CA GLY A 141 9.00 -26.82 -9.48
C GLY A 141 8.63 -26.35 -8.07
N ASP A 142 7.37 -26.60 -7.68
CA ASP A 142 6.76 -26.16 -6.41
C ASP A 142 6.81 -27.24 -5.31
N GLY A 143 7.60 -28.30 -5.51
CA GLY A 143 7.61 -29.46 -4.64
C GLY A 143 8.53 -29.35 -3.42
N THR A 144 8.54 -30.41 -2.63
CA THR A 144 9.38 -30.55 -1.42
C THR A 144 10.87 -30.32 -1.71
N ILE A 145 11.36 -30.78 -2.87
CA ILE A 145 12.75 -30.65 -3.26
C ILE A 145 13.14 -29.19 -3.44
N ALA A 146 12.29 -28.38 -4.10
CA ALA A 146 12.49 -26.95 -4.26
C ALA A 146 12.53 -26.25 -2.89
N ASN A 147 11.59 -26.56 -2.01
CA ASN A 147 11.54 -25.98 -0.66
C ASN A 147 12.78 -26.32 0.18
N LEU A 148 13.28 -27.57 0.10
CA LEU A 148 14.51 -27.97 0.79
C LEU A 148 15.76 -27.26 0.26
N SER A 149 15.72 -26.78 -0.98
CA SER A 149 16.83 -26.04 -1.62
C SER A 149 16.82 -24.55 -1.30
N LEU A 150 15.76 -24.04 -0.68
CA LEU A 150 15.56 -22.65 -0.31
C LEU A 150 15.80 -22.43 1.18
N SER A 151 16.52 -21.36 1.52
CA SER A 151 16.62 -20.88 2.90
C SER A 151 15.24 -20.43 3.45
N PRO A 152 15.07 -20.33 4.77
CA PRO A 152 13.80 -19.85 5.34
C PRO A 152 13.36 -18.47 4.82
N ALA A 153 14.30 -17.55 4.60
CA ALA A 153 14.01 -16.23 4.05
C ALA A 153 13.57 -16.30 2.57
N GLU A 154 14.17 -17.19 1.78
CA GLU A 154 13.77 -17.43 0.39
C GLU A 154 12.40 -18.10 0.30
N GLN A 155 12.07 -19.00 1.20
CA GLN A 155 10.73 -19.60 1.30
C GLN A 155 9.68 -18.53 1.63
N GLN A 156 9.96 -17.65 2.60
CA GLN A 156 9.08 -16.52 2.92
C GLN A 156 8.89 -15.58 1.73
N TYR A 157 9.98 -15.29 1.00
CA TYR A 157 9.90 -14.50 -0.22
C TYR A 157 8.96 -15.15 -1.26
N MET A 158 9.07 -16.46 -1.47
CA MET A 158 8.18 -17.22 -2.38
C MET A 158 6.71 -17.11 -1.99
N VAL A 159 6.39 -17.24 -0.71
CA VAL A 159 5.02 -17.11 -0.20
C VAL A 159 4.47 -15.73 -0.50
N ASN A 160 5.22 -14.67 -0.16
CA ASN A 160 4.81 -13.29 -0.42
C ASN A 160 4.71 -13.00 -1.92
N ALA A 161 5.64 -13.50 -2.74
CA ALA A 161 5.61 -13.33 -4.19
C ALA A 161 4.35 -13.96 -4.81
N ARG A 162 3.95 -15.14 -4.36
CA ARG A 162 2.71 -15.79 -4.79
C ARG A 162 1.48 -15.01 -4.33
N ASP A 163 1.46 -14.56 -3.10
CA ASP A 163 0.34 -13.79 -2.55
C ASP A 163 0.14 -12.47 -3.31
N ALA A 164 1.23 -11.78 -3.65
CA ALA A 164 1.19 -10.59 -4.51
C ALA A 164 0.60 -10.89 -5.89
N LEU A 165 1.04 -11.97 -6.55
CA LEU A 165 0.50 -12.38 -7.84
C LEU A 165 -0.98 -12.76 -7.76
N TYR A 166 -1.39 -13.47 -6.71
CA TYR A 166 -2.80 -13.80 -6.48
C TYR A 166 -3.66 -12.54 -6.28
N ALA A 167 -3.17 -11.54 -5.57
CA ALA A 167 -3.89 -10.29 -5.39
C ALA A 167 -4.12 -9.56 -6.72
N ILE A 168 -3.12 -9.55 -7.62
CA ILE A 168 -3.23 -8.96 -8.96
C ILE A 168 -4.18 -9.77 -9.84
N LEU A 169 -3.93 -11.08 -9.98
CA LEU A 169 -4.67 -11.96 -10.89
C LEU A 169 -6.15 -12.05 -10.54
N ARG A 170 -6.50 -12.20 -9.27
CA ARG A 170 -7.91 -12.29 -8.86
C ARG A 170 -8.68 -11.01 -9.09
N GLN A 171 -8.01 -9.87 -9.02
CA GLN A 171 -8.61 -8.60 -9.39
C GLN A 171 -8.95 -8.55 -10.89
N GLU A 172 -8.06 -9.05 -11.74
CA GLU A 172 -8.22 -8.96 -13.19
C GLU A 172 -9.19 -10.02 -13.73
N THR A 173 -9.11 -11.24 -13.23
CA THR A 173 -9.85 -12.38 -13.81
C THR A 173 -11.15 -12.70 -13.07
N GLY A 174 -11.22 -12.44 -11.77
CA GLY A 174 -12.37 -12.82 -10.93
C GLY A 174 -12.59 -14.33 -10.81
N ALA A 175 -11.78 -15.16 -11.47
CA ALA A 175 -11.92 -16.60 -11.58
C ALA A 175 -10.80 -17.37 -10.86
N ALA A 176 -10.86 -18.70 -10.93
CA ALA A 176 -9.78 -19.57 -10.48
C ALA A 176 -8.55 -19.36 -11.39
N ILE A 177 -7.41 -19.16 -10.74
CA ILE A 177 -6.13 -18.90 -11.43
C ILE A 177 -5.50 -20.24 -11.81
N THR A 178 -5.15 -20.39 -13.07
CA THR A 178 -4.46 -21.58 -13.58
C THR A 178 -2.95 -21.49 -13.36
N LEU A 179 -2.28 -22.64 -13.32
CA LEU A 179 -0.82 -22.69 -13.19
C LEU A 179 -0.07 -21.95 -14.32
N PRO A 180 -0.47 -22.10 -15.61
CA PRO A 180 0.13 -21.35 -16.71
C PRO A 180 0.00 -19.83 -16.55
N GLU A 181 -1.16 -19.33 -16.14
CA GLU A 181 -1.36 -17.89 -15.89
C GLU A 181 -0.43 -17.39 -14.78
N MET A 182 -0.35 -18.14 -13.67
CA MET A 182 0.57 -17.80 -12.58
C MET A 182 2.02 -17.73 -13.05
N GLN A 183 2.46 -18.63 -13.92
CA GLN A 183 3.81 -18.64 -14.49
C GLN A 183 4.05 -17.42 -15.39
N GLU A 184 3.10 -17.04 -16.24
CA GLU A 184 3.24 -15.86 -17.10
C GLU A 184 3.28 -14.56 -16.28
N TYR A 185 2.40 -14.42 -15.29
CA TYR A 185 2.41 -13.27 -14.41
C TYR A 185 3.68 -13.20 -13.55
N SER A 186 4.22 -14.35 -13.12
CA SER A 186 5.50 -14.37 -12.42
C SER A 186 6.65 -13.81 -13.28
N LYS A 187 6.67 -14.11 -14.58
CA LYS A 187 7.64 -13.52 -15.52
C LYS A 187 7.45 -12.01 -15.69
N MET A 188 6.21 -11.54 -15.62
CA MET A 188 5.87 -10.13 -15.82
C MET A 188 6.18 -9.25 -14.60
N TYR A 189 5.97 -9.77 -13.39
CA TYR A 189 6.02 -8.99 -12.16
C TYR A 189 7.19 -9.33 -11.24
N LEU A 190 7.73 -10.55 -11.29
CA LEU A 190 8.81 -10.98 -10.41
C LEU A 190 10.16 -11.01 -11.13
N PRO A 191 11.28 -10.72 -10.42
CA PRO A 191 12.63 -10.87 -10.97
C PRO A 191 12.86 -12.29 -11.48
N GLN A 192 13.45 -12.41 -12.68
CA GLN A 192 13.76 -13.68 -13.30
C GLN A 192 15.28 -13.83 -13.51
N PRO A 193 15.81 -15.06 -13.59
CA PRO A 193 17.19 -15.30 -14.00
C PRO A 193 17.47 -14.63 -15.35
N GLY A 194 18.56 -13.88 -15.44
CA GLY A 194 18.93 -13.16 -16.67
C GLY A 194 18.33 -11.74 -16.80
N ASP A 195 17.40 -11.33 -15.93
CA ASP A 195 16.91 -9.96 -15.95
C ASP A 195 18.04 -8.96 -15.68
N SER A 196 18.09 -7.90 -16.47
CA SER A 196 18.92 -6.74 -16.17
C SER A 196 18.36 -5.98 -14.95
N LYS A 197 19.15 -5.08 -14.36
CA LYS A 197 18.68 -4.19 -13.30
C LYS A 197 17.47 -3.37 -13.76
N ALA A 198 17.53 -2.81 -14.97
CA ALA A 198 16.43 -2.03 -15.54
C ALA A 198 15.14 -2.86 -15.74
N ALA A 199 15.27 -4.13 -16.16
CA ALA A 199 14.13 -5.04 -16.27
C ALA A 199 13.50 -5.32 -14.91
N THR A 200 14.32 -5.58 -13.89
CA THR A 200 13.86 -5.79 -12.52
C THR A 200 13.10 -4.56 -11.97
N GLU A 201 13.69 -3.37 -12.15
CA GLU A 201 13.04 -2.11 -11.74
C GLU A 201 11.72 -1.86 -12.47
N THR A 202 11.64 -2.22 -13.76
CA THR A 202 10.41 -2.11 -14.54
C THR A 202 9.32 -3.02 -13.99
N LYS A 203 9.65 -4.26 -13.62
CA LYS A 203 8.71 -5.21 -12.99
C LYS A 203 8.20 -4.70 -11.65
N MET A 204 9.08 -4.15 -10.82
CA MET A 204 8.71 -3.52 -9.54
C MET A 204 7.75 -2.33 -9.76
N ARG A 205 8.03 -1.47 -10.74
CA ARG A 205 7.12 -0.35 -11.10
C ARG A 205 5.76 -0.82 -11.58
N LYS A 206 5.70 -1.90 -12.36
CA LYS A 206 4.42 -2.49 -12.80
C LYS A 206 3.61 -2.98 -11.59
N MET A 207 4.24 -3.70 -10.66
CA MET A 207 3.58 -4.16 -9.44
C MET A 207 3.07 -2.99 -8.59
N GLN A 208 3.88 -1.93 -8.44
CA GLN A 208 3.46 -0.69 -7.78
C GLN A 208 2.29 -0.02 -8.50
N GLY A 209 2.26 -0.05 -9.83
CA GLY A 209 1.14 0.43 -10.64
C GLY A 209 -0.17 -0.30 -10.33
N GLN A 210 -0.11 -1.63 -10.21
CA GLN A 210 -1.27 -2.44 -9.81
C GLN A 210 -1.77 -2.08 -8.40
N TYR A 211 -0.86 -1.93 -7.45
CA TYR A 211 -1.21 -1.47 -6.11
C TYR A 211 -1.91 -0.09 -6.14
N ASN A 212 -1.34 0.87 -6.87
CA ASN A 212 -1.92 2.21 -6.97
C ASN A 212 -3.32 2.18 -7.61
N SER A 213 -3.52 1.33 -8.62
CA SER A 213 -4.83 1.13 -9.26
C SER A 213 -5.87 0.58 -8.27
N LEU A 214 -5.52 -0.48 -7.54
CA LEU A 214 -6.37 -1.09 -6.52
C LEU A 214 -6.72 -0.11 -5.40
N ARG A 215 -5.71 0.64 -4.92
CA ARG A 215 -5.90 1.66 -3.90
C ARG A 215 -6.84 2.79 -4.39
N GLY A 216 -6.68 3.22 -5.65
CA GLY A 216 -7.57 4.20 -6.26
C GLY A 216 -9.02 3.72 -6.34
N GLN A 217 -9.24 2.48 -6.76
CA GLN A 217 -10.57 1.85 -6.83
C GLN A 217 -11.22 1.66 -5.46
N SER A 218 -10.42 1.44 -4.43
CA SER A 218 -10.91 1.24 -3.05
C SER A 218 -11.37 2.53 -2.37
N GLY A 219 -10.89 3.69 -2.82
CA GLY A 219 -11.17 4.97 -2.18
C GLY A 219 -10.77 4.96 -0.69
N ARG A 220 -11.66 5.45 0.16
CA ARG A 220 -11.43 5.53 1.62
C ARG A 220 -11.51 4.18 2.33
N VAL A 221 -12.01 3.13 1.69
CA VAL A 221 -12.15 1.80 2.29
C VAL A 221 -10.78 1.21 2.62
N TYR A 222 -9.78 1.45 1.78
CA TYR A 222 -8.40 1.03 2.07
C TYR A 222 -7.89 1.64 3.38
N ASP A 223 -8.04 2.96 3.55
CA ASP A 223 -7.56 3.65 4.76
C ASP A 223 -8.30 3.17 6.01
N ALA A 224 -9.61 2.90 5.89
CA ALA A 224 -10.41 2.32 6.95
C ALA A 224 -9.96 0.91 7.34
N LEU A 225 -9.64 0.05 6.37
CA LEU A 225 -9.08 -1.29 6.64
C LEU A 225 -7.73 -1.22 7.33
N VAL A 226 -6.84 -0.31 6.93
CA VAL A 226 -5.54 -0.11 7.58
C VAL A 226 -5.72 0.27 9.06
N VAL A 227 -6.65 1.17 9.37
CA VAL A 227 -6.95 1.56 10.77
C VAL A 227 -7.46 0.38 11.58
N LEU A 228 -8.38 -0.43 11.03
CA LEU A 228 -8.93 -1.59 11.73
C LEU A 228 -7.88 -2.71 11.90
N SER A 229 -7.03 -2.96 10.90
CA SER A 229 -5.97 -3.97 11.01
C SER A 229 -4.93 -3.59 12.07
N ALA A 230 -4.55 -2.31 12.15
CA ALA A 230 -3.65 -1.82 13.19
C ALA A 230 -4.24 -1.96 14.60
N ALA A 231 -5.53 -1.68 14.77
CA ALA A 231 -6.22 -1.84 16.06
C ALA A 231 -6.29 -3.32 16.50
N ASN A 232 -6.58 -4.22 15.57
CA ASN A 232 -6.62 -5.66 15.85
C ASN A 232 -5.23 -6.22 16.23
N SER A 233 -4.17 -5.75 15.58
CA SER A 233 -2.79 -6.14 15.92
C SER A 233 -2.38 -5.70 17.33
N GLN A 234 -2.83 -4.53 17.78
CA GLN A 234 -2.58 -4.05 19.14
C GLN A 234 -3.33 -4.86 20.20
N GLN A 235 -4.55 -5.32 19.90
CA GLN A 235 -5.29 -6.19 20.81
C GLN A 235 -4.66 -7.57 20.95
N GLN A 236 -4.12 -8.14 19.88
CA GLN A 236 -3.44 -9.44 19.93
C GLN A 236 -2.12 -9.37 20.71
N SER A 237 -1.35 -8.29 20.60
CA SER A 237 -0.12 -8.13 21.38
C SER A 237 -0.38 -7.95 22.88
N ASN A 238 -1.47 -7.32 23.27
CA ASN A 238 -1.87 -7.18 24.67
C ASN A 238 -2.41 -8.49 25.29
N SER A 239 -2.94 -9.39 24.47
CA SER A 239 -3.45 -10.69 24.93
C SER A 239 -2.33 -11.74 25.13
N GLN A 240 -1.14 -11.48 24.61
CA GLN A 240 0.04 -12.36 24.74
C GLN A 240 1.05 -11.91 25.79
N GLN A 241 0.73 -10.86 26.56
CA GLN A 241 1.55 -10.51 27.72
C GLN A 241 1.33 -11.62 28.76
N PRO A 242 2.37 -12.41 29.11
CA PRO A 242 2.21 -13.39 30.17
C PRO A 242 1.84 -12.61 31.42
N THR A 243 0.67 -12.93 31.98
CA THR A 243 0.32 -12.52 33.31
C THR A 243 1.46 -12.97 34.21
N ASN A 244 2.22 -11.99 34.69
CA ASN A 244 3.25 -12.19 35.68
C ASN A 244 2.53 -12.59 36.99
N THR A 245 2.23 -13.88 37.09
CA THR A 245 1.70 -14.47 38.30
C THR A 245 2.84 -14.38 39.29
N GLN A 246 2.64 -13.55 40.27
CA GLN A 246 3.49 -13.43 41.46
C GLN A 246 3.93 -14.80 41.92
N GLN A 247 5.21 -14.90 42.22
CA GLN A 247 5.83 -15.97 42.98
C GLN A 247 4.93 -16.35 44.15
N GLN A 248 4.19 -17.44 44.01
CA GLN A 248 3.65 -18.18 45.12
C GLN A 248 4.66 -19.29 45.45
N GLN A 249 5.19 -19.17 46.65
CA GLN A 249 6.10 -20.09 47.28
C GLN A 249 5.72 -21.55 47.01
N SER A 250 6.72 -22.33 46.61
CA SER A 250 6.69 -23.76 46.52
C SER A 250 6.24 -24.37 47.86
N GLN A 251 4.97 -24.76 47.92
CA GLN A 251 4.53 -25.79 48.86
C GLN A 251 4.62 -27.13 48.14
N SER A 252 5.52 -27.98 48.61
CA SER A 252 5.60 -29.37 48.21
C SER A 252 4.27 -30.05 48.57
N GLY A 253 3.48 -30.38 47.56
CA GLY A 253 2.22 -31.06 47.71
C GLY A 253 2.31 -32.49 47.14
N SER A 254 1.95 -33.50 47.93
CA SER A 254 1.76 -34.84 47.40
C SER A 254 0.32 -34.98 46.86
N TYR A 255 0.18 -35.48 45.67
CA TYR A 255 -1.10 -35.77 45.04
C TYR A 255 -1.26 -37.27 44.85
N THR A 256 -2.44 -37.78 45.18
CA THR A 256 -2.78 -39.20 44.99
C THR A 256 -3.79 -39.31 43.83
N SER A 257 -3.47 -40.09 42.81
CA SER A 257 -4.41 -40.37 41.71
C SER A 257 -5.56 -41.25 42.17
N LYS A 258 -6.66 -41.27 41.43
CA LYS A 258 -7.81 -42.21 41.71
C LYS A 258 -7.42 -43.68 41.66
N SER A 259 -6.27 -44.03 41.11
CA SER A 259 -5.68 -45.39 41.11
C SER A 259 -4.69 -45.63 42.23
N GLY A 260 -4.57 -44.71 43.22
CA GLY A 260 -3.73 -44.90 44.41
C GLY A 260 -2.24 -44.59 44.23
N ILE A 261 -1.82 -43.99 43.13
CA ILE A 261 -0.42 -43.66 42.89
C ILE A 261 -0.15 -42.23 43.43
N GLN A 262 0.86 -42.12 44.30
CA GLN A 262 1.31 -40.85 44.87
C GLN A 262 2.40 -40.21 44.03
N PHE A 263 2.26 -38.90 43.75
CA PHE A 263 3.26 -38.07 43.06
C PHE A 263 3.73 -36.97 44.01
N THR A 264 5.04 -36.82 44.14
CA THR A 264 5.66 -35.68 44.83
C THR A 264 6.26 -34.78 43.78
N VAL A 265 5.94 -33.48 43.82
CA VAL A 265 6.56 -32.47 42.94
C VAL A 265 7.60 -31.76 43.78
N GLU A 266 8.89 -31.86 43.36
CA GLU A 266 10.01 -31.09 43.90
C GLU A 266 10.11 -29.74 43.21
#